data_9fe9d2d664255b9c23ebadaf92d2f0cc
#
_entry.id   9fe9d2d664255b9c23ebadaf92d2f0cc
#
_cell.length_a   1.000
_cell.length_b   1.000
_cell.length_c   1.000
_cell.angle_alpha   90.00
_cell.angle_beta   90.00
_cell.angle_gamma   90.00
#
_symmetry.space_group_name_H-M   'P 1'
#
loop_
_entity.id
_entity.type
_entity.pdbx_description
1 polymer ?
#
loop_
_entity_poly.entity_id
_entity_poly.type
_entity_poly.pdbx_seq_one_letter_code
_entity_poly.pdbx_strand_id
1 'polypeptide(L)'
;MIRKSIFAVVLSLLLFIQCNTNTDFVIAKDQVGKLMKSNTIDDIETVFASDSIVRDTAITRIGTAVKKINIYEKGGKHLLALTPNMDSIPKIEIIRIYDPRYVTEKGVGLNSTFKDIKDKHSIKKIITALNNVVIFLKDSDAYFTIAKTELPSNLQYGNNTDIEAVQIPDKAKIKYMMVGWE
;
A
#
# COMPACT_ATOMS: atom_id res chain seq x y z
N MET A 1 -16.37 -53.00 -14.58
CA MET A 1 -15.80 -51.84 -15.31
C MET A 1 -16.29 -50.47 -14.78
N ILE A 2 -17.51 -50.34 -14.28
CA ILE A 2 -18.13 -49.06 -13.82
C ILE A 2 -17.43 -48.44 -12.61
N ARG A 3 -16.89 -49.24 -11.67
CA ARG A 3 -16.21 -48.70 -10.44
C ARG A 3 -14.91 -47.95 -10.72
N LYS A 4 -14.14 -48.29 -11.74
CA LYS A 4 -12.89 -47.61 -12.11
C LYS A 4 -13.13 -46.29 -12.81
N SER A 5 -14.23 -46.16 -13.58
CA SER A 5 -14.62 -44.92 -14.25
C SER A 5 -15.11 -43.85 -13.29
N ILE A 6 -15.81 -44.21 -12.20
CA ILE A 6 -16.28 -43.28 -11.17
C ILE A 6 -15.10 -42.66 -10.41
N PHE A 7 -14.06 -43.46 -10.14
CA PHE A 7 -12.86 -42.96 -9.45
C PHE A 7 -12.07 -41.94 -10.28
N ALA A 8 -12.00 -42.14 -11.60
CA ALA A 8 -11.34 -41.20 -12.51
C ALA A 8 -12.12 -39.88 -12.66
N VAL A 9 -13.44 -39.88 -12.61
CA VAL A 9 -14.29 -38.69 -12.68
C VAL A 9 -14.22 -37.89 -11.40
N VAL A 10 -14.19 -38.53 -10.21
CA VAL A 10 -14.05 -37.85 -8.94
C VAL A 10 -12.66 -37.20 -8.80
N LEU A 11 -11.59 -37.86 -9.27
CA LEU A 11 -10.23 -37.30 -9.25
C LEU A 11 -10.09 -36.10 -10.21
N SER A 12 -10.80 -36.09 -11.33
CA SER A 12 -10.82 -34.97 -12.29
C SER A 12 -11.54 -33.73 -11.74
N LEU A 13 -12.57 -33.91 -10.88
CA LEU A 13 -13.30 -32.79 -10.28
C LEU A 13 -12.51 -32.05 -9.21
N LEU A 14 -11.49 -32.67 -8.57
CA LEU A 14 -10.68 -32.08 -7.55
C LEU A 14 -9.60 -31.12 -8.08
N LEU A 15 -9.34 -31.09 -9.38
CA LEU A 15 -8.34 -30.25 -10.01
C LEU A 15 -8.82 -28.82 -10.33
N PHE A 16 -10.10 -28.51 -10.10
CA PHE A 16 -10.68 -27.19 -10.40
C PHE A 16 -10.92 -26.30 -9.16
N ILE A 17 -10.32 -26.61 -8.01
CA ILE A 17 -10.23 -25.63 -6.94
C ILE A 17 -9.11 -24.66 -7.31
N GLN A 18 -9.36 -23.80 -8.30
CA GLN A 18 -8.60 -22.58 -8.48
C GLN A 18 -8.90 -21.71 -7.26
N CYS A 19 -7.93 -21.62 -6.38
CA CYS A 19 -7.92 -20.62 -5.32
C CYS A 19 -7.89 -19.24 -6.02
N ASN A 20 -9.05 -18.63 -6.23
CA ASN A 20 -9.18 -17.29 -6.76
C ASN A 20 -8.77 -16.35 -5.63
N THR A 21 -7.46 -16.18 -5.44
CA THR A 21 -6.92 -15.17 -4.53
C THR A 21 -7.32 -13.82 -5.10
N ASN A 22 -8.25 -13.15 -4.44
CA ASN A 22 -8.65 -11.80 -4.80
C ASN A 22 -7.45 -10.87 -4.61
N THR A 23 -6.75 -10.58 -5.71
CA THR A 23 -5.55 -9.73 -5.73
C THR A 23 -5.89 -8.25 -5.78
N ASP A 24 -7.17 -7.87 -5.81
CA ASP A 24 -7.63 -6.48 -5.96
C ASP A 24 -7.13 -5.56 -4.85
N PHE A 25 -6.71 -6.10 -3.71
CA PHE A 25 -6.22 -5.36 -2.56
C PHE A 25 -4.82 -5.80 -2.10
N VAL A 26 -4.09 -6.52 -2.94
CA VAL A 26 -2.71 -6.93 -2.62
C VAL A 26 -1.71 -5.90 -3.15
N ILE A 27 -0.74 -5.55 -2.33
CA ILE A 27 0.42 -4.75 -2.70
C ILE A 27 1.59 -5.70 -2.88
N ALA A 28 1.95 -5.93 -4.13
CA ALA A 28 3.08 -6.74 -4.57
C ALA A 28 4.16 -5.85 -5.20
N LYS A 29 5.25 -6.47 -5.62
CA LYS A 29 6.29 -5.76 -6.38
C LYS A 29 5.68 -5.18 -7.66
N ASP A 30 5.91 -3.89 -7.89
CA ASP A 30 5.43 -3.15 -9.06
C ASP A 30 3.90 -3.17 -9.27
N GLN A 31 3.11 -3.49 -8.20
CA GLN A 31 1.65 -3.60 -8.27
C GLN A 31 0.96 -3.16 -6.98
N VAL A 32 -0.15 -2.42 -7.11
CA VAL A 32 -1.07 -2.07 -6.03
C VAL A 32 -2.50 -2.39 -6.46
N GLY A 33 -3.02 -3.53 -6.00
CA GLY A 33 -4.31 -4.04 -6.45
C GLY A 33 -4.34 -4.19 -7.97
N LYS A 34 -5.23 -3.46 -8.63
CA LYS A 34 -5.36 -3.47 -10.10
C LYS A 34 -4.31 -2.62 -10.83
N LEU A 35 -3.68 -1.70 -10.12
CA LEU A 35 -2.72 -0.74 -10.68
C LEU A 35 -1.33 -1.34 -10.78
N MET A 36 -0.75 -1.31 -11.98
CA MET A 36 0.64 -1.72 -12.26
C MET A 36 1.55 -0.50 -12.34
N LYS A 37 2.81 -0.61 -11.94
CA LYS A 37 3.83 0.45 -12.10
C LYS A 37 4.02 0.89 -13.54
N SER A 38 3.77 0.00 -14.51
CA SER A 38 3.83 0.30 -15.94
C SER A 38 2.67 1.16 -16.46
N ASN A 39 1.56 1.27 -15.71
CA ASN A 39 0.42 2.07 -16.13
C ASN A 39 0.77 3.55 -16.17
N THR A 40 0.30 4.22 -17.22
CA THR A 40 0.36 5.67 -17.38
C THR A 40 -0.87 6.33 -16.75
N ILE A 41 -0.88 7.67 -16.72
CA ILE A 41 -2.07 8.42 -16.26
C ILE A 41 -3.29 8.15 -17.13
N ASP A 42 -3.09 7.91 -18.42
CA ASP A 42 -4.18 7.67 -19.37
C ASP A 42 -4.83 6.29 -19.17
N ASP A 43 -4.10 5.33 -18.59
CA ASP A 43 -4.63 4.00 -18.28
C ASP A 43 -5.57 3.99 -17.06
N ILE A 44 -5.53 5.02 -16.22
CA ILE A 44 -6.25 5.04 -14.93
C ILE A 44 -7.76 4.85 -15.12
N GLU A 45 -8.36 5.46 -16.14
CA GLU A 45 -9.79 5.32 -16.45
C GLU A 45 -10.17 3.87 -16.80
N THR A 46 -9.26 3.16 -17.46
CA THR A 46 -9.46 1.74 -17.81
C THR A 46 -9.24 0.83 -16.62
N VAL A 47 -8.16 1.05 -15.86
CA VAL A 47 -7.80 0.23 -14.68
C VAL A 47 -8.89 0.32 -13.61
N PHE A 48 -9.46 1.51 -13.40
CA PHE A 48 -10.48 1.77 -12.38
C PHE A 48 -11.87 2.03 -12.98
N ALA A 49 -12.20 1.41 -14.13
CA ALA A 49 -13.48 1.58 -14.82
C ALA A 49 -14.72 1.27 -13.96
N SER A 50 -14.59 0.43 -12.94
CA SER A 50 -15.64 0.11 -11.97
C SER A 50 -15.72 1.09 -10.79
N ASP A 51 -14.79 2.01 -10.66
CA ASP A 51 -14.62 2.90 -9.52
C ASP A 51 -14.90 4.36 -9.91
N SER A 52 -14.96 5.26 -8.95
CA SER A 52 -15.11 6.70 -9.19
C SER A 52 -13.75 7.37 -9.12
N ILE A 53 -13.40 8.14 -10.15
CA ILE A 53 -12.12 8.82 -10.29
C ILE A 53 -12.34 10.33 -10.13
N VAL A 54 -11.68 10.93 -9.13
CA VAL A 54 -11.72 12.39 -8.88
C VAL A 54 -10.32 12.95 -9.05
N ARG A 55 -10.17 13.90 -9.99
CA ARG A 55 -8.90 14.56 -10.27
C ARG A 55 -8.86 15.92 -9.57
N ASP A 56 -7.99 16.04 -8.59
CA ASP A 56 -7.75 17.28 -7.87
C ASP A 56 -6.45 17.94 -8.33
N THR A 57 -6.49 19.24 -8.49
CA THR A 57 -5.29 20.06 -8.68
C THR A 57 -5.15 20.95 -7.45
N ALA A 58 -4.24 20.59 -6.55
CA ALA A 58 -3.89 21.44 -5.41
C ALA A 58 -2.69 22.32 -5.75
N ILE A 59 -2.82 23.63 -5.47
CA ILE A 59 -1.68 24.55 -5.53
C ILE A 59 -0.92 24.44 -4.20
N THR A 60 0.34 24.04 -4.25
CA THR A 60 1.20 24.03 -3.06
C THR A 60 1.55 25.45 -2.63
N ARG A 61 2.02 25.65 -1.39
CA ARG A 61 2.49 26.93 -0.88
C ARG A 61 3.66 27.55 -1.70
N ILE A 62 4.32 26.76 -2.53
CA ILE A 62 5.43 27.17 -3.40
C ILE A 62 4.92 27.48 -4.83
N GLY A 63 3.61 27.47 -5.07
CA GLY A 63 3.02 27.75 -6.39
C GLY A 63 3.06 26.60 -7.38
N THR A 64 3.56 25.42 -6.97
CA THR A 64 3.56 24.22 -7.83
C THR A 64 2.22 23.52 -7.73
N ALA A 65 1.54 23.29 -8.86
CA ALA A 65 0.32 22.50 -8.89
C ALA A 65 0.64 21.02 -8.73
N VAL A 66 0.18 20.42 -7.64
CA VAL A 66 0.24 18.97 -7.45
C VAL A 66 -1.07 18.36 -7.92
N LYS A 67 -1.02 17.59 -8.98
CA LYS A 67 -2.17 16.84 -9.48
C LYS A 67 -2.32 15.58 -8.64
N LYS A 68 -3.50 15.38 -8.04
CA LYS A 68 -3.85 14.12 -7.35
C LYS A 68 -5.03 13.48 -8.03
N ILE A 69 -4.99 12.16 -8.12
CA ILE A 69 -6.08 11.36 -8.64
C ILE A 69 -6.58 10.49 -7.50
N ASN A 70 -7.78 10.77 -7.01
CA ASN A 70 -8.39 10.03 -5.92
C ASN A 70 -9.32 8.96 -6.50
N ILE A 71 -9.17 7.73 -6.02
CA ILE A 71 -9.96 6.57 -6.44
C ILE A 71 -10.92 6.22 -5.31
N TYR A 72 -12.21 6.12 -5.63
CA TYR A 72 -13.27 5.75 -4.70
C TYR A 72 -14.03 4.55 -5.25
N GLU A 73 -14.30 3.57 -4.39
CA GLU A 73 -15.21 2.47 -4.70
C GLU A 73 -16.62 3.02 -4.98
N LYS A 74 -17.40 2.34 -5.82
CA LYS A 74 -18.85 2.64 -5.94
C LYS A 74 -19.49 2.57 -4.56
N GLY A 75 -20.07 3.67 -4.10
CA GLY A 75 -20.55 3.83 -2.72
C GLY A 75 -19.73 4.83 -1.89
N GLY A 76 -18.65 5.41 -2.47
CA GLY A 76 -17.92 6.56 -1.94
C GLY A 76 -16.77 6.24 -1.00
N LYS A 77 -16.42 4.96 -0.78
CA LYS A 77 -15.28 4.61 0.06
C LYS A 77 -13.97 4.97 -0.62
N HIS A 78 -13.13 5.79 0.02
CA HIS A 78 -11.83 6.18 -0.52
C HIS A 78 -10.88 5.00 -0.52
N LEU A 79 -10.36 4.65 -1.68
CA LEU A 79 -9.43 3.54 -1.86
C LEU A 79 -7.98 4.02 -1.85
N LEU A 80 -7.63 4.86 -2.82
CA LEU A 80 -6.26 5.30 -3.10
C LEU A 80 -6.24 6.80 -3.46
N ALA A 81 -5.11 7.46 -3.19
CA ALA A 81 -4.75 8.70 -3.85
C ALA A 81 -3.43 8.52 -4.58
N LEU A 82 -3.45 8.79 -5.88
CA LEU A 82 -2.32 8.63 -6.79
C LEU A 82 -1.69 10.00 -7.04
N THR A 83 -0.38 10.10 -6.93
CA THR A 83 0.37 11.31 -7.26
C THR A 83 1.28 10.99 -8.43
N PRO A 84 1.08 11.63 -9.60
CA PRO A 84 1.96 11.49 -10.74
C PRO A 84 3.30 12.18 -10.52
N ASN A 85 4.35 11.70 -11.22
CA ASN A 85 5.60 12.43 -11.37
C ASN A 85 5.41 13.61 -12.37
N MET A 86 6.50 14.38 -12.55
CA MET A 86 6.52 15.58 -13.41
C MET A 86 7.15 15.34 -14.79
N ASP A 87 7.28 14.07 -15.20
CA ASP A 87 7.88 13.70 -16.49
C ASP A 87 7.02 14.09 -17.69
N SER A 88 7.61 14.09 -18.89
CA SER A 88 6.92 14.37 -20.15
C SER A 88 5.79 13.37 -20.45
N ILE A 89 5.96 12.11 -20.02
CA ILE A 89 4.91 11.08 -19.98
C ILE A 89 4.73 10.71 -18.52
N PRO A 90 3.80 11.39 -17.82
CA PRO A 90 3.69 11.23 -16.37
C PRO A 90 3.23 9.81 -16.00
N LYS A 91 3.92 9.22 -15.02
CA LYS A 91 3.57 7.94 -14.39
C LYS A 91 3.19 8.18 -12.93
N ILE A 92 2.55 7.20 -12.33
CA ILE A 92 2.27 7.26 -10.89
C ILE A 92 3.58 7.02 -10.13
N GLU A 93 3.94 7.98 -9.29
CA GLU A 93 5.15 7.94 -8.44
C GLU A 93 4.82 7.56 -7.01
N ILE A 94 3.76 8.15 -6.43
CA ILE A 94 3.37 7.90 -5.05
C ILE A 94 1.90 7.48 -5.00
N ILE A 95 1.63 6.41 -4.27
CA ILE A 95 0.29 5.91 -4.00
C ILE A 95 0.08 5.96 -2.49
N ARG A 96 -0.93 6.71 -2.04
CA ARG A 96 -1.38 6.69 -0.65
C ARG A 96 -2.57 5.75 -0.51
N ILE A 97 -2.47 4.85 0.44
CA ILE A 97 -3.51 3.85 0.76
C ILE A 97 -4.47 4.45 1.79
N TYR A 98 -5.78 4.35 1.54
CA TYR A 98 -6.84 4.77 2.47
C TYR A 98 -7.70 3.61 2.94
N ASP A 99 -7.87 2.59 2.11
CA ASP A 99 -8.68 1.45 2.47
C ASP A 99 -7.83 0.36 3.17
N PRO A 100 -8.20 -0.06 4.39
CA PRO A 100 -7.45 -1.07 5.14
C PRO A 100 -7.50 -2.48 4.55
N ARG A 101 -8.29 -2.73 3.50
CA ARG A 101 -8.24 -4.00 2.75
C ARG A 101 -6.91 -4.17 2.01
N TYR A 102 -6.25 -3.05 1.64
CA TYR A 102 -4.93 -3.12 1.01
C TYR A 102 -3.88 -3.60 2.00
N VAL A 103 -3.23 -4.70 1.66
CA VAL A 103 -2.15 -5.29 2.44
C VAL A 103 -1.00 -5.71 1.53
N THR A 104 0.21 -5.74 2.06
CA THR A 104 1.35 -6.35 1.36
C THR A 104 1.11 -7.84 1.16
N GLU A 105 1.87 -8.51 0.27
CA GLU A 105 1.83 -9.98 0.10
C GLU A 105 2.00 -10.74 1.41
N LYS A 106 2.65 -10.12 2.41
CA LYS A 106 2.83 -10.68 3.77
C LYS A 106 1.72 -10.30 4.75
N GLY A 107 0.63 -9.65 4.26
CA GLY A 107 -0.54 -9.32 5.06
C GLY A 107 -0.32 -8.16 6.04
N VAL A 108 0.56 -7.20 5.73
CA VAL A 108 0.74 -5.98 6.53
C VAL A 108 0.04 -4.81 5.84
N GLY A 109 -0.80 -4.07 6.56
CA GLY A 109 -1.60 -2.96 6.06
C GLY A 109 -1.89 -1.91 7.13
N LEU A 110 -2.86 -1.01 6.87
CA LEU A 110 -3.20 0.11 7.77
C LEU A 110 -3.65 -0.33 9.17
N ASN A 111 -4.28 -1.50 9.31
CA ASN A 111 -4.73 -2.04 10.59
C ASN A 111 -3.64 -2.81 11.35
N SER A 112 -2.45 -2.92 10.80
CA SER A 112 -1.31 -3.59 11.42
C SER A 112 -0.58 -2.68 12.42
N THR A 113 0.33 -3.28 13.19
CA THR A 113 1.18 -2.61 14.16
C THR A 113 2.64 -2.61 13.70
N PHE A 114 3.51 -1.93 14.43
CA PHE A 114 4.95 -2.01 14.19
C PHE A 114 5.51 -3.42 14.35
N LYS A 115 4.93 -4.20 15.28
CA LYS A 115 5.30 -5.62 15.44
C LYS A 115 5.07 -6.40 14.15
N ASP A 116 3.90 -6.20 13.49
CA ASP A 116 3.61 -6.90 12.24
C ASP A 116 4.61 -6.53 11.13
N ILE A 117 5.03 -5.25 11.07
CA ILE A 117 6.05 -4.81 10.11
C ILE A 117 7.37 -5.56 10.37
N LYS A 118 7.91 -5.50 11.58
CA LYS A 118 9.23 -6.07 11.88
C LYS A 118 9.27 -7.60 11.83
N ASP A 119 8.15 -8.27 12.14
CA ASP A 119 8.07 -9.74 12.14
C ASP A 119 7.95 -10.29 10.71
N LYS A 120 7.35 -9.53 9.80
CA LYS A 120 7.03 -10.01 8.44
C LYS A 120 7.93 -9.40 7.35
N HIS A 121 8.50 -8.23 7.59
CA HIS A 121 9.30 -7.51 6.62
C HIS A 121 10.70 -7.16 7.12
N SER A 122 11.64 -7.05 6.20
CA SER A 122 12.97 -6.53 6.47
C SER A 122 12.98 -5.01 6.37
N ILE A 123 13.29 -4.32 7.47
CA ILE A 123 13.39 -2.86 7.47
C ILE A 123 14.66 -2.43 6.74
N LYS A 124 14.52 -1.53 5.77
CA LYS A 124 15.64 -0.92 5.02
C LYS A 124 16.23 0.26 5.77
N LYS A 125 15.37 1.19 6.18
CA LYS A 125 15.74 2.39 6.92
C LYS A 125 14.52 2.96 7.64
N ILE A 126 14.79 3.73 8.67
CA ILE A 126 13.81 4.54 9.41
C ILE A 126 14.22 5.99 9.26
N ILE A 127 13.29 6.86 8.90
CA ILE A 127 13.51 8.30 8.82
C ILE A 127 12.64 8.99 9.87
N THR A 128 13.29 9.77 10.73
CA THR A 128 12.59 10.59 11.72
C THR A 128 12.21 11.93 11.07
N ALA A 129 10.92 12.25 11.08
CA ALA A 129 10.36 13.52 10.68
C ALA A 129 9.85 14.27 11.91
N LEU A 130 9.39 15.52 11.74
CA LEU A 130 8.95 16.37 12.85
C LEU A 130 7.94 15.67 13.78
N ASN A 131 6.88 15.10 13.21
CA ASN A 131 5.76 14.50 13.96
C ASN A 131 5.58 12.99 13.70
N ASN A 132 6.43 12.38 12.91
CA ASN A 132 6.25 11.01 12.48
C ASN A 132 7.59 10.29 12.32
N VAL A 133 7.51 8.96 12.28
CA VAL A 133 8.60 8.08 11.88
C VAL A 133 8.17 7.36 10.61
N VAL A 134 9.01 7.35 9.59
CA VAL A 134 8.74 6.69 8.30
C VAL A 134 9.65 5.47 8.16
N ILE A 135 9.04 4.31 7.91
CA ILE A 135 9.69 3.01 7.86
C ILE A 135 9.68 2.50 6.44
N PHE A 136 10.86 2.37 5.84
CA PHE A 136 11.06 1.82 4.51
C PHE A 136 11.47 0.35 4.58
N LEU A 137 10.95 -0.46 3.67
CA LEU A 137 11.20 -1.89 3.59
C LEU A 137 12.28 -2.22 2.55
N LYS A 138 12.95 -3.38 2.70
CA LYS A 138 13.89 -3.91 1.70
C LYS A 138 13.19 -4.74 0.62
N ASP A 139 12.11 -5.37 0.99
CA ASP A 139 11.41 -6.41 0.25
C ASP A 139 10.04 -5.94 -0.28
N SER A 140 9.77 -4.64 -0.25
CA SER A 140 8.53 -4.05 -0.78
C SER A 140 8.73 -2.57 -1.07
N ASP A 141 8.00 -2.05 -2.06
CA ASP A 141 7.90 -0.61 -2.35
C ASP A 141 6.96 0.11 -1.38
N ALA A 142 6.26 -0.64 -0.52
CA ALA A 142 5.45 -0.08 0.54
C ALA A 142 6.33 0.51 1.65
N TYR A 143 5.89 1.65 2.19
CA TYR A 143 6.47 2.24 3.39
C TYR A 143 5.37 2.72 4.34
N PHE A 144 5.69 2.73 5.62
CA PHE A 144 4.74 2.97 6.69
C PHE A 144 5.12 4.19 7.49
N THR A 145 4.12 4.92 7.95
CA THR A 145 4.31 6.07 8.84
C THR A 145 3.64 5.78 10.18
N ILE A 146 4.40 5.98 11.26
CA ILE A 146 3.92 5.92 12.64
C ILE A 146 4.01 7.32 13.22
N ALA A 147 2.97 7.77 13.93
CA ALA A 147 3.01 9.06 14.61
C ALA A 147 3.96 9.02 15.82
N LYS A 148 4.72 10.09 16.08
CA LYS A 148 5.59 10.16 17.27
C LYS A 148 4.81 10.03 18.59
N THR A 149 3.50 10.32 18.58
CA THR A 149 2.62 10.11 19.75
C THR A 149 2.47 8.64 20.16
N GLU A 150 2.80 7.69 19.24
CA GLU A 150 2.84 6.26 19.55
C GLU A 150 4.13 5.83 20.27
N LEU A 151 5.14 6.69 20.31
CA LEU A 151 6.44 6.42 20.89
C LEU A 151 6.48 6.77 22.40
N PRO A 152 7.47 6.28 23.17
CA PRO A 152 7.73 6.74 24.52
C PRO A 152 7.88 8.26 24.59
N SER A 153 7.42 8.87 25.69
CA SER A 153 7.32 10.33 25.83
C SER A 153 8.63 11.09 25.60
N ASN A 154 9.76 10.49 25.95
CA ASN A 154 11.09 11.06 25.72
C ASN A 154 11.50 11.12 24.24
N LEU A 155 10.80 10.42 23.34
CA LEU A 155 11.04 10.40 21.89
C LEU A 155 9.99 11.19 21.11
N GLN A 156 8.92 11.62 21.75
CA GLN A 156 7.85 12.39 21.10
C GLN A 156 8.27 13.81 20.78
N TYR A 157 9.08 14.42 21.66
CA TYR A 157 9.50 15.81 21.62
C TYR A 157 11.01 15.87 21.44
N GLY A 158 11.48 16.45 20.37
CA GLY A 158 12.91 16.63 20.10
C GLY A 158 13.20 16.68 18.61
N ASN A 159 14.06 17.61 18.23
CA ASN A 159 14.32 17.91 16.82
C ASN A 159 15.38 16.99 16.18
N ASN A 160 15.98 16.05 16.92
CA ASN A 160 17.23 15.46 16.43
C ASN A 160 17.50 14.04 16.92
N THR A 161 16.49 13.21 17.04
CA THR A 161 16.73 11.83 17.47
C THR A 161 16.54 10.93 16.26
N ASP A 162 17.61 10.32 15.78
CA ASP A 162 17.52 9.17 14.87
C ASP A 162 16.85 8.04 15.65
N ILE A 163 15.59 7.83 15.38
CA ILE A 163 14.78 6.80 16.04
C ILE A 163 15.08 5.45 15.39
N GLU A 164 15.58 4.53 16.20
CA GLU A 164 15.86 3.16 15.78
C GLU A 164 14.65 2.24 15.99
N ALA A 165 14.62 1.12 15.26
CA ALA A 165 13.54 0.15 15.33
C ALA A 165 13.29 -0.37 16.75
N VAL A 166 14.34 -0.56 17.56
CA VAL A 166 14.26 -1.05 18.94
C VAL A 166 13.51 -0.08 19.87
N GLN A 167 13.44 1.19 19.52
CA GLN A 167 12.78 2.23 20.30
C GLN A 167 11.30 2.41 19.98
N ILE A 168 10.81 1.79 18.88
CA ILE A 168 9.41 1.86 18.46
C ILE A 168 8.65 0.74 19.17
N PRO A 169 7.60 1.05 19.96
CA PRO A 169 6.80 0.04 20.63
C PRO A 169 6.14 -0.93 19.65
N ASP A 170 6.14 -2.21 19.98
CA ASP A 170 5.50 -3.26 19.17
C ASP A 170 4.04 -2.94 18.81
N LYS A 171 3.30 -2.34 19.74
CA LYS A 171 1.89 -1.96 19.59
C LYS A 171 1.66 -0.65 18.85
N ALA A 172 2.72 0.07 18.46
CA ALA A 172 2.58 1.34 17.76
C ALA A 172 1.78 1.16 16.46
N LYS A 173 0.75 2.00 16.30
CA LYS A 173 -0.21 1.90 15.19
C LYS A 173 0.32 2.60 13.94
N ILE A 174 0.05 2.00 12.80
CA ILE A 174 0.33 2.59 11.50
C ILE A 174 -0.65 3.76 11.27
N LYS A 175 -0.11 4.95 11.02
CA LYS A 175 -0.87 6.15 10.70
C LYS A 175 -1.16 6.26 9.20
N TYR A 176 -0.14 5.97 8.38
CA TYR A 176 -0.24 6.01 6.92
C TYR A 176 0.51 4.84 6.31
N MET A 177 0.00 4.37 5.19
CA MET A 177 0.67 3.42 4.31
C MET A 177 0.74 4.01 2.92
N MET A 178 1.90 3.93 2.31
CA MET A 178 2.18 4.48 0.99
C MET A 178 3.01 3.48 0.18
N VAL A 179 2.96 3.60 -1.14
CA VAL A 179 3.85 2.90 -2.07
C VAL A 179 4.56 3.96 -2.90
N GLY A 180 5.88 3.85 -3.04
CA GLY A 180 6.70 4.74 -3.85
C GLY A 180 7.31 3.97 -5.01
N TRP A 181 7.02 4.41 -6.23
CA TRP A 181 7.59 3.88 -7.46
C TRP A 181 8.58 4.88 -8.05
N GLU A 182 9.87 4.57 -7.94
CA GLU A 182 10.96 5.29 -8.59
C GLU A 182 11.15 4.83 -10.03
#